data_c2b56d208de014aa3194256adf5409d5
#
_entry.id   c2b56d208de014aa3194256adf5409d5
#
_cell.length_a   1.000
_cell.length_b   1.000
_cell.length_c   1.000
_cell.angle_alpha   90.00
_cell.angle_beta   90.00
_cell.angle_gamma   90.00
#
_symmetry.space_group_name_H-M   'P 1'
#
loop_
_entity.id
_entity.type
_entity.pdbx_description
1 polymer ?
#
loop_
_entity_poly.entity_id
_entity_poly.type
_entity_poly.pdbx_seq_one_letter_code
_entity_poly.pdbx_strand_id
1 'polypeptide(L)'
;NNPATIFGEGTGILIPKGHKLSMQFHYVTNGLATTDETSIGLYFYDEPPGQELLTKAISPRFVIEPYDSNHAMEASYQFEKPVVVTSVRARMNFRGKKMKFEIQTAGGKQRDVLSIPAYNYGWQPHYHLSEALNLETGDSIHVGGAFDNSYSNPFNPDPSEEVTFGLESYDEMFTGYV
;
A
#
# COMPACT_ATOMS: atom_id res chain seq x y z
N ASN A 1 22.38 -1.07 -0.76
CA ASN A 1 21.93 -1.16 0.64
C ASN A 1 20.79 -0.18 0.83
N ASN A 2 19.63 -0.67 1.23
CA ASN A 2 18.55 0.20 1.65
C ASN A 2 18.90 0.76 3.04
N PRO A 3 18.61 2.05 3.33
CA PRO A 3 18.76 2.58 4.66
C PRO A 3 17.84 1.85 5.64
N ALA A 4 18.21 1.83 6.91
CA ALA A 4 17.36 1.27 7.96
C ALA A 4 16.03 2.06 8.02
N THR A 5 14.93 1.34 8.17
CA THR A 5 13.65 1.97 8.51
C THR A 5 13.67 2.28 9.99
N ILE A 6 13.64 3.56 10.33
CA ILE A 6 13.61 4.04 11.71
C ILE A 6 12.18 4.47 12.02
N PHE A 7 11.61 3.87 13.05
CA PHE A 7 10.28 4.25 13.53
C PHE A 7 10.39 5.48 14.45
N GLY A 8 9.27 6.16 14.67
CA GLY A 8 9.20 7.27 15.61
C GLY A 8 9.64 6.84 17.01
N GLU A 9 10.17 7.80 17.79
CA GLU A 9 10.60 7.54 19.17
C GLU A 9 9.45 6.91 19.99
N GLY A 10 9.76 5.89 20.76
CA GLY A 10 8.78 5.18 21.59
C GLY A 10 7.77 4.31 20.81
N THR A 11 7.99 4.10 19.50
CA THR A 11 7.13 3.24 18.67
C THR A 11 7.89 1.99 18.20
N GLY A 12 7.18 0.88 18.00
CA GLY A 12 7.76 -0.35 17.50
C GLY A 12 6.73 -1.32 16.95
N ILE A 13 7.19 -2.28 16.15
CA ILE A 13 6.36 -3.36 15.62
C ILE A 13 6.47 -4.55 16.55
N LEU A 14 5.34 -5.07 17.01
CA LEU A 14 5.30 -6.29 17.81
C LEU A 14 5.51 -7.52 16.90
N ILE A 15 6.53 -8.31 17.21
CA ILE A 15 6.72 -9.65 16.65
C ILE A 15 6.39 -10.66 17.75
N PRO A 16 5.20 -11.29 17.74
CA PRO A 16 4.80 -12.19 18.81
C PRO A 16 5.72 -13.42 18.88
N LYS A 17 5.96 -13.92 20.08
CA LYS A 17 6.76 -15.13 20.30
C LYS A 17 6.20 -16.31 19.53
N GLY A 18 7.04 -17.02 18.82
CA GLY A 18 6.66 -18.22 18.04
C GLY A 18 6.16 -17.94 16.64
N HIS A 19 6.03 -16.66 16.23
CA HIS A 19 5.76 -16.31 14.84
C HIS A 19 7.01 -16.51 13.97
N LYS A 20 6.74 -16.77 12.68
CA LYS A 20 7.78 -16.86 11.64
C LYS A 20 7.73 -15.60 10.80
N LEU A 21 8.89 -15.12 10.37
CA LEU A 21 8.99 -14.10 9.34
C LEU A 21 8.95 -14.79 7.98
N SER A 22 8.08 -14.29 7.09
CA SER A 22 8.03 -14.70 5.70
C SER A 22 8.46 -13.54 4.83
N MET A 23 9.36 -13.79 3.89
CA MET A 23 9.84 -12.80 2.95
C MET A 23 9.39 -13.18 1.55
N GLN A 24 8.90 -12.20 0.81
CA GLN A 24 8.56 -12.34 -0.60
C GLN A 24 9.54 -11.51 -1.42
N PHE A 25 10.19 -12.16 -2.38
CA PHE A 25 11.14 -11.52 -3.28
C PHE A 25 10.56 -11.46 -4.69
N HIS A 26 10.65 -10.30 -5.31
CA HIS A 26 10.31 -10.08 -6.70
C HIS A 26 11.57 -9.70 -7.47
N TYR A 27 11.94 -10.50 -8.45
CA TYR A 27 13.10 -10.26 -9.29
C TYR A 27 12.68 -9.88 -10.70
N VAL A 28 13.38 -8.90 -11.25
CA VAL A 28 13.32 -8.57 -12.68
C VAL A 28 14.56 -9.15 -13.33
N THR A 29 14.37 -10.07 -14.27
CA THR A 29 15.48 -10.73 -14.97
C THR A 29 16.15 -9.76 -15.95
N ASN A 30 17.46 -9.84 -16.03
CA ASN A 30 18.30 -9.06 -16.97
C ASN A 30 18.99 -9.93 -18.03
N GLY A 31 18.61 -11.22 -18.11
CA GLY A 31 19.19 -12.18 -19.06
C GLY A 31 20.54 -12.78 -18.63
N LEU A 32 21.06 -12.41 -17.47
CA LEU A 32 22.32 -12.93 -16.94
C LEU A 32 22.06 -13.85 -15.73
N ALA A 33 22.83 -14.94 -15.64
CA ALA A 33 22.83 -15.76 -14.44
C ALA A 33 23.43 -14.96 -13.27
N THR A 34 22.67 -14.81 -12.21
CA THR A 34 23.04 -14.00 -11.05
C THR A 34 22.62 -14.72 -9.77
N THR A 35 23.37 -14.53 -8.71
CA THR A 35 23.02 -14.98 -7.36
C THR A 35 22.69 -13.78 -6.49
N ASP A 36 21.70 -13.92 -5.62
CA ASP A 36 21.36 -12.93 -4.60
C ASP A 36 21.53 -13.52 -3.19
N GLU A 37 22.02 -12.70 -2.28
CA GLU A 37 22.12 -13.00 -0.86
C GLU A 37 21.54 -11.84 -0.07
N THR A 38 20.23 -11.96 0.26
CA THR A 38 19.50 -10.93 0.99
C THR A 38 19.56 -11.19 2.50
N SER A 39 19.90 -10.17 3.26
CA SER A 39 19.89 -10.17 4.73
C SER A 39 18.94 -9.13 5.30
N ILE A 40 18.27 -9.46 6.39
CA ILE A 40 17.41 -8.54 7.14
C ILE A 40 18.00 -8.38 8.55
N GLY A 41 18.31 -7.13 8.91
CA GLY A 41 18.69 -6.76 10.28
C GLY A 41 17.45 -6.35 11.07
N LEU A 42 17.22 -6.94 12.23
CA LEU A 42 16.19 -6.55 13.17
C LEU A 42 16.84 -5.96 14.41
N TYR A 43 16.36 -4.79 14.81
CA TYR A 43 16.78 -4.10 16.06
C TYR A 43 15.62 -4.17 17.02
N PHE A 44 15.87 -4.75 18.19
CA PHE A 44 14.86 -4.91 19.23
C PHE A 44 15.04 -3.87 20.31
N TYR A 45 13.94 -3.48 20.93
CA TYR A 45 13.95 -2.72 22.18
C TYR A 45 14.25 -3.67 23.35
N ASP A 46 14.99 -3.17 24.36
CA ASP A 46 15.21 -3.88 25.61
C ASP A 46 13.91 -3.98 26.44
N GLU A 47 13.08 -2.92 26.38
CA GLU A 47 11.77 -2.84 26.98
C GLU A 47 10.70 -2.55 25.90
N PRO A 48 9.47 -3.02 26.05
CA PRO A 48 8.41 -2.75 25.09
C PRO A 48 8.20 -1.24 24.89
N PRO A 49 8.13 -0.74 23.64
CA PRO A 49 7.83 0.66 23.39
C PRO A 49 6.40 1.02 23.83
N GLY A 50 6.17 2.29 24.13
CA GLY A 50 4.87 2.77 24.60
C GLY A 50 3.75 2.72 23.57
N GLN A 51 4.10 2.66 22.27
CA GLN A 51 3.15 2.62 21.17
C GLN A 51 3.49 1.52 20.18
N GLU A 52 2.49 0.75 19.79
CA GLU A 52 2.61 -0.26 18.75
C GLU A 52 2.36 0.39 17.38
N LEU A 53 3.30 0.18 16.44
CA LEU A 53 3.14 0.55 15.05
C LEU A 53 2.49 -0.61 14.29
N LEU A 54 1.37 -0.35 13.68
CA LEU A 54 0.62 -1.30 12.86
C LEU A 54 0.58 -0.81 11.42
N THR A 55 0.50 -1.76 10.49
CA THR A 55 0.19 -1.47 9.08
C THR A 55 -1.15 -2.09 8.74
N LYS A 56 -2.09 -1.27 8.29
CA LYS A 56 -3.39 -1.73 7.83
C LYS A 56 -3.44 -1.70 6.30
N ALA A 57 -3.70 -2.84 5.69
CA ALA A 57 -4.00 -2.95 4.26
C ALA A 57 -5.50 -2.75 4.02
N ILE A 58 -5.85 -1.88 3.09
CA ILE A 58 -7.21 -1.57 2.66
C ILE A 58 -7.31 -1.92 1.19
N SER A 59 -8.04 -2.98 0.88
CA SER A 59 -8.09 -3.57 -0.46
C SER A 59 -9.48 -4.16 -0.73
N PRO A 60 -10.15 -3.81 -1.83
CA PRO A 60 -11.41 -4.42 -2.24
C PRO A 60 -11.16 -5.70 -3.04
N ARG A 61 -12.21 -6.46 -3.27
CA ARG A 61 -12.24 -7.42 -4.38
C ARG A 61 -12.63 -6.70 -5.65
N PHE A 62 -12.08 -7.12 -6.78
CA PHE A 62 -12.35 -6.49 -8.07
C PHE A 62 -12.16 -7.46 -9.24
N VAL A 63 -12.75 -7.09 -10.34
CA VAL A 63 -12.52 -7.64 -11.68
C VAL A 63 -12.38 -6.45 -12.61
N ILE A 64 -11.30 -6.37 -13.35
CA ILE A 64 -11.05 -5.32 -14.34
C ILE A 64 -11.40 -5.90 -15.70
N GLU A 65 -12.39 -5.32 -16.36
CA GLU A 65 -12.83 -5.77 -17.66
C GLU A 65 -11.77 -5.52 -18.75
N PRO A 66 -11.74 -6.33 -19.81
CA PRO A 66 -10.93 -6.07 -20.99
C PRO A 66 -11.17 -4.68 -21.55
N TYR A 67 -10.10 -4.04 -21.99
CA TYR A 67 -10.12 -2.72 -22.66
C TYR A 67 -10.65 -1.55 -21.82
N ASP A 68 -10.97 -1.73 -20.54
CA ASP A 68 -11.45 -0.64 -19.69
C ASP A 68 -10.30 0.34 -19.39
N SER A 69 -10.40 1.53 -19.95
CA SER A 69 -9.39 2.58 -19.81
C SER A 69 -9.45 3.35 -18.48
N ASN A 70 -10.48 3.14 -17.67
CA ASN A 70 -10.66 3.85 -16.42
C ASN A 70 -11.52 3.09 -15.41
N HIS A 71 -11.15 1.84 -15.14
CA HIS A 71 -11.80 1.02 -14.14
C HIS A 71 -11.67 1.62 -12.74
N ALA A 72 -12.75 2.25 -12.26
CA ALA A 72 -12.76 2.94 -10.98
C ALA A 72 -12.84 1.94 -9.81
N MET A 73 -12.05 2.20 -8.77
CA MET A 73 -11.95 1.39 -7.57
C MET A 73 -12.08 2.23 -6.32
N GLU A 74 -12.68 1.64 -5.29
CA GLU A 74 -12.72 2.25 -3.96
C GLU A 74 -12.74 1.19 -2.86
N ALA A 75 -12.16 1.53 -1.74
CA ALA A 75 -12.21 0.76 -0.51
C ALA A 75 -12.15 1.70 0.69
N SER A 76 -12.66 1.25 1.83
CA SER A 76 -12.62 2.04 3.05
C SER A 76 -12.37 1.16 4.27
N TYR A 77 -11.86 1.79 5.32
CA TYR A 77 -11.71 1.18 6.62
C TYR A 77 -12.12 2.16 7.71
N GLN A 78 -13.03 1.73 8.59
CA GLN A 78 -13.45 2.50 9.76
C GLN A 78 -12.64 2.08 10.99
N PHE A 79 -12.11 3.04 11.72
CA PHE A 79 -11.33 2.79 12.92
C PHE A 79 -12.24 2.52 14.12
N GLU A 80 -11.99 1.40 14.80
CA GLU A 80 -12.75 0.97 15.99
C GLU A 80 -12.18 1.55 17.29
N LYS A 81 -11.00 2.15 17.24
CA LYS A 81 -10.31 2.80 18.34
C LYS A 81 -9.53 4.02 17.83
N PRO A 82 -9.20 4.98 18.71
CA PRO A 82 -8.33 6.09 18.33
C PRO A 82 -6.98 5.61 17.84
N VAL A 83 -6.50 6.21 16.74
CA VAL A 83 -5.20 5.90 16.13
C VAL A 83 -4.50 7.16 15.65
N VAL A 84 -3.19 7.08 15.47
CA VAL A 84 -2.39 8.12 14.85
C VAL A 84 -1.83 7.59 13.54
N VAL A 85 -2.29 8.13 12.42
CA VAL A 85 -1.77 7.76 11.09
C VAL A 85 -0.57 8.63 10.77
N THR A 86 0.57 8.01 10.51
CA THR A 86 1.86 8.69 10.27
C THR A 86 2.32 8.59 8.83
N SER A 87 1.85 7.59 8.10
CA SER A 87 2.23 7.39 6.70
C SER A 87 1.14 6.65 5.93
N VAL A 88 1.17 6.80 4.61
CA VAL A 88 0.34 6.04 3.68
C VAL A 88 1.18 5.55 2.51
N ARG A 89 0.74 4.46 1.88
CA ARG A 89 1.39 3.92 0.68
C ARG A 89 0.35 3.36 -0.29
N ALA A 90 0.50 3.71 -1.56
CA ALA A 90 -0.28 3.15 -2.65
C ALA A 90 0.41 1.92 -3.24
N ARG A 91 -0.35 0.89 -3.54
CA ARG A 91 0.14 -0.32 -4.20
C ARG A 91 -0.84 -0.78 -5.28
N MET A 92 -0.40 -0.70 -6.51
CA MET A 92 -1.01 -1.29 -7.71
C MET A 92 0.11 -1.88 -8.56
N ASN A 93 -0.23 -2.67 -9.59
CA ASN A 93 0.73 -3.17 -10.54
C ASN A 93 0.72 -2.31 -11.84
N PHE A 94 0.98 -2.93 -13.01
CA PHE A 94 1.22 -2.22 -14.26
C PHE A 94 0.03 -1.44 -14.81
N ARG A 95 -1.21 -1.84 -14.45
CA ARG A 95 -2.43 -1.15 -14.91
C ARG A 95 -2.84 -0.01 -14.00
N GLY A 96 -2.12 0.20 -12.87
CA GLY A 96 -2.41 1.29 -11.94
C GLY A 96 -2.35 2.65 -12.63
N LYS A 97 -3.43 3.45 -12.53
CA LYS A 97 -3.58 4.76 -13.16
C LYS A 97 -3.47 5.91 -12.17
N LYS A 98 -4.20 5.82 -11.08
CA LYS A 98 -4.24 6.85 -10.02
C LYS A 98 -4.72 6.27 -8.71
N MET A 99 -4.34 6.89 -7.59
CA MET A 99 -4.85 6.57 -6.26
C MET A 99 -4.94 7.82 -5.38
N LYS A 100 -5.97 7.87 -4.54
CA LYS A 100 -6.22 8.96 -3.58
C LYS A 100 -6.57 8.38 -2.23
N PHE A 101 -6.11 9.05 -1.17
CA PHE A 101 -6.47 8.75 0.20
C PHE A 101 -7.24 9.94 0.79
N GLU A 102 -8.35 9.67 1.44
CA GLU A 102 -9.21 10.65 2.09
C GLU A 102 -9.63 10.15 3.46
N ILE A 103 -9.77 11.06 4.41
CA ILE A 103 -10.37 10.78 5.70
C ILE A 103 -11.77 11.34 5.73
N GLN A 104 -12.69 10.55 6.28
CA GLN A 104 -14.02 10.99 6.65
C GLN A 104 -14.18 10.83 8.16
N THR A 105 -14.39 11.94 8.87
CA THR A 105 -14.68 11.88 10.30
C THR A 105 -16.09 11.33 10.55
N ALA A 106 -16.34 10.78 11.74
CA ALA A 106 -17.67 10.34 12.17
C ALA A 106 -18.70 11.48 12.10
N GLY A 107 -18.28 12.75 12.18
CA GLY A 107 -19.11 13.94 11.98
C GLY A 107 -19.33 14.33 10.52
N GLY A 108 -18.87 13.52 9.55
CA GLY A 108 -19.09 13.73 8.11
C GLY A 108 -18.12 14.71 7.43
N LYS A 109 -17.12 15.25 8.14
CA LYS A 109 -16.08 16.07 7.49
C LYS A 109 -15.14 15.19 6.68
N GLN A 110 -14.83 15.64 5.46
CA GLN A 110 -13.87 14.99 4.58
C GLN A 110 -12.58 15.82 4.49
N ARG A 111 -11.44 15.13 4.39
CA ARG A 111 -10.10 15.71 4.22
C ARG A 111 -9.27 14.85 3.30
N ASP A 112 -8.67 15.47 2.30
CA ASP A 112 -7.66 14.84 1.46
C ASP A 112 -6.38 14.58 2.28
N VAL A 113 -5.81 13.39 2.13
CA VAL A 113 -4.54 12.99 2.76
C VAL A 113 -3.42 12.94 1.74
N LEU A 114 -3.66 12.25 0.61
CA LEU A 114 -2.69 12.11 -0.47
C LEU A 114 -3.44 11.92 -1.79
N SER A 115 -2.93 12.56 -2.85
CA SER A 115 -3.39 12.32 -4.21
C SER A 115 -2.21 11.95 -5.10
N ILE A 116 -2.34 10.84 -5.81
CA ILE A 116 -1.40 10.32 -6.80
C ILE A 116 -2.15 10.30 -8.15
N PRO A 117 -2.16 11.42 -8.89
CA PRO A 117 -2.96 11.54 -10.12
C PRO A 117 -2.40 10.73 -11.30
N ALA A 118 -1.10 10.41 -11.26
CA ALA A 118 -0.40 9.57 -12.23
C ALA A 118 0.44 8.52 -11.48
N TYR A 119 -0.15 7.35 -11.27
CA TYR A 119 0.53 6.27 -10.59
C TYR A 119 1.64 5.68 -11.47
N ASN A 120 2.74 5.26 -10.86
CA ASN A 120 3.83 4.57 -11.53
C ASN A 120 4.25 3.35 -10.72
N TYR A 121 4.16 2.17 -11.32
CA TYR A 121 4.59 0.91 -10.70
C TYR A 121 6.05 0.92 -10.23
N GLY A 122 6.94 1.58 -10.94
CA GLY A 122 8.34 1.74 -10.57
C GLY A 122 8.60 2.72 -9.42
N TRP A 123 7.58 3.44 -8.95
CA TRP A 123 7.71 4.45 -7.89
C TRP A 123 6.60 4.32 -6.84
N GLN A 124 6.85 3.53 -5.79
CA GLN A 124 5.89 3.20 -4.74
C GLN A 124 6.45 3.50 -3.34
N PRO A 125 6.75 4.78 -3.03
CA PRO A 125 7.32 5.13 -1.74
C PRO A 125 6.30 5.03 -0.60
N HIS A 126 6.80 4.98 0.63
CA HIS A 126 6.04 5.36 1.79
C HIS A 126 5.97 6.89 1.86
N TYR A 127 4.76 7.42 1.87
CA TYR A 127 4.52 8.85 2.04
C TYR A 127 4.34 9.12 3.53
N HIS A 128 5.39 9.61 4.18
CA HIS A 128 5.31 10.10 5.54
C HIS A 128 4.55 11.43 5.55
N LEU A 129 3.55 11.53 6.41
CA LEU A 129 2.75 12.73 6.53
C LEU A 129 3.56 13.81 7.27
N SER A 130 3.50 15.04 6.79
CA SER A 130 4.16 16.18 7.46
C SER A 130 3.60 16.45 8.85
N GLU A 131 2.33 16.13 9.04
CA GLU A 131 1.62 16.15 10.31
C GLU A 131 0.87 14.83 10.47
N ALA A 132 1.09 14.15 11.60
CA ALA A 132 0.36 12.94 11.92
C ALA A 132 -1.15 13.24 12.06
N LEU A 133 -1.98 12.32 11.60
CA LEU A 133 -3.44 12.45 11.68
C LEU A 133 -3.96 11.71 12.91
N ASN A 134 -4.49 12.47 13.86
CA ASN A 134 -5.20 11.89 15.00
C ASN A 134 -6.62 11.58 14.56
N LEU A 135 -6.98 10.31 14.58
CA LEU A 135 -8.29 9.80 14.21
C LEU A 135 -8.96 9.19 15.42
N GLU A 136 -10.26 9.46 15.55
CA GLU A 136 -11.09 8.97 16.64
C GLU A 136 -11.85 7.71 16.23
N THR A 137 -12.43 7.03 17.21
CA THR A 137 -13.35 5.92 16.95
C THR A 137 -14.48 6.36 16.04
N GLY A 138 -14.72 5.62 14.97
CA GLY A 138 -15.77 5.91 13.98
C GLY A 138 -15.30 6.76 12.78
N ASP A 139 -14.11 7.36 12.85
CA ASP A 139 -13.49 7.95 11.68
C ASP A 139 -13.10 6.84 10.68
N SER A 140 -13.05 7.19 9.41
CA SER A 140 -12.70 6.23 8.35
C SER A 140 -11.68 6.83 7.39
N ILE A 141 -10.90 5.92 6.79
CA ILE A 141 -10.06 6.26 5.65
C ILE A 141 -10.62 5.60 4.41
N HIS A 142 -10.71 6.37 3.33
CA HIS A 142 -11.16 5.96 2.02
C HIS A 142 -9.98 5.97 1.07
N VAL A 143 -9.89 4.94 0.24
CA VAL A 143 -8.89 4.78 -0.80
C VAL A 143 -9.64 4.65 -2.11
N GLY A 144 -9.54 5.66 -2.97
CA GLY A 144 -10.13 5.67 -4.30
C GLY A 144 -9.05 5.66 -5.37
N GLY A 145 -9.35 5.12 -6.55
CA GLY A 145 -8.40 5.12 -7.64
C GLY A 145 -8.97 4.57 -8.93
N ALA A 146 -8.09 4.27 -9.88
CA ALA A 146 -8.49 3.62 -11.12
C ALA A 146 -7.34 2.82 -11.72
N PHE A 147 -7.70 1.82 -12.52
CA PHE A 147 -6.83 1.10 -13.44
C PHE A 147 -7.05 1.57 -14.88
N ASP A 148 -6.06 1.31 -15.73
CA ASP A 148 -6.12 1.46 -17.18
C ASP A 148 -5.73 0.14 -17.83
N ASN A 149 -6.74 -0.66 -18.21
CA ASN A 149 -6.57 -1.93 -18.94
C ASN A 149 -6.73 -1.74 -20.44
N SER A 150 -6.41 -0.57 -20.99
CA SER A 150 -6.55 -0.29 -22.40
C SER A 150 -5.23 -0.39 -23.18
N TYR A 151 -5.32 -0.35 -24.49
CA TYR A 151 -4.17 -0.23 -25.40
C TYR A 151 -3.36 1.07 -25.22
N SER A 152 -3.96 2.10 -24.58
CA SER A 152 -3.30 3.38 -24.36
C SER A 152 -2.31 3.34 -23.20
N ASN A 153 -2.39 2.32 -22.33
CA ASN A 153 -1.42 2.11 -21.27
C ASN A 153 -0.21 1.33 -21.80
N PRO A 154 0.97 1.97 -21.95
CA PRO A 154 2.15 1.32 -22.53
C PRO A 154 2.75 0.23 -21.62
N PHE A 155 2.34 0.15 -20.37
CA PHE A 155 2.80 -0.84 -19.39
C PHE A 155 1.83 -2.02 -19.23
N ASN A 156 0.65 -1.95 -19.86
CA ASN A 156 -0.34 -3.02 -19.76
C ASN A 156 0.16 -4.28 -20.49
N PRO A 157 0.28 -5.43 -19.82
CA PRO A 157 0.77 -6.66 -20.42
C PRO A 157 -0.15 -7.17 -21.53
N ASP A 158 -1.47 -7.17 -21.29
CA ASP A 158 -2.48 -7.58 -22.26
C ASP A 158 -3.83 -6.89 -21.98
N PRO A 159 -4.27 -5.96 -22.84
CA PRO A 159 -5.56 -5.30 -22.70
C PRO A 159 -6.77 -6.19 -22.92
N SER A 160 -6.61 -7.34 -23.56
CA SER A 160 -7.71 -8.27 -23.86
C SER A 160 -8.08 -9.19 -22.69
N GLU A 161 -7.24 -9.22 -21.67
CA GLU A 161 -7.47 -10.07 -20.50
C GLU A 161 -8.38 -9.39 -19.48
N GLU A 162 -9.29 -10.20 -18.91
CA GLU A 162 -9.97 -9.88 -17.65
C GLU A 162 -8.98 -10.08 -16.50
N VAL A 163 -8.83 -9.09 -15.62
CA VAL A 163 -7.79 -9.09 -14.59
C VAL A 163 -8.39 -9.03 -13.19
N THR A 164 -7.92 -9.91 -12.34
CA THR A 164 -8.31 -9.97 -10.92
C THR A 164 -7.11 -9.78 -10.02
N PHE A 165 -7.33 -9.87 -8.70
CA PHE A 165 -6.23 -9.87 -7.74
C PHE A 165 -5.30 -11.07 -7.96
N GLY A 166 -3.98 -10.79 -7.98
CA GLY A 166 -2.93 -11.79 -8.01
C GLY A 166 -1.62 -11.26 -7.47
N LEU A 167 -0.63 -12.16 -7.33
CA LEU A 167 0.67 -11.85 -6.74
C LEU A 167 1.74 -11.52 -7.76
N GLU A 168 1.50 -11.85 -9.02
CA GLU A 168 2.44 -11.58 -10.11
C GLU A 168 2.27 -10.14 -10.60
N SER A 169 3.31 -9.59 -11.22
CA SER A 169 3.27 -8.19 -11.69
C SER A 169 2.33 -7.97 -12.88
N TYR A 170 1.98 -9.02 -13.61
CA TYR A 170 0.97 -8.98 -14.70
C TYR A 170 -0.47 -9.18 -14.20
N ASP A 171 -0.66 -9.66 -12.96
CA ASP A 171 -1.92 -9.56 -12.24
C ASP A 171 -2.12 -8.12 -11.75
N GLU A 172 -3.16 -7.88 -10.95
CA GLU A 172 -3.33 -6.58 -10.30
C GLU A 172 -3.60 -6.69 -8.80
N MET A 173 -3.30 -5.61 -8.13
CA MET A 173 -3.65 -5.38 -6.74
C MET A 173 -4.04 -3.92 -6.55
N PHE A 174 -5.06 -3.68 -5.73
CA PHE A 174 -5.45 -2.35 -5.30
C PHE A 174 -5.36 -2.31 -3.79
N THR A 175 -4.29 -1.76 -3.26
CA THR A 175 -4.08 -1.71 -1.82
C THR A 175 -3.58 -0.35 -1.37
N GLY A 176 -4.34 0.28 -0.49
CA GLY A 176 -3.88 1.41 0.31
C GLY A 176 -3.36 0.90 1.65
N TYR A 177 -2.11 1.20 1.98
CA TYR A 177 -1.56 0.93 3.30
C TYR A 177 -1.58 2.21 4.15
N VAL A 178 -1.95 2.05 5.40
CA VAL A 178 -1.93 3.05 6.46
C VAL A 178 -1.28 2.49 7.71
#